data_f7eedfacaef208a8ceb35a451a73767e
#
_entry.id   f7eedfacaef208a8ceb35a451a73767e
#
_cell.length_a   1.000
_cell.length_b   1.000
_cell.length_c   1.000
_cell.angle_alpha   90.00
_cell.angle_beta   90.00
_cell.angle_gamma   90.00
#
_symmetry.space_group_name_H-M   'P 1'
#
loop_
_entity.id
_entity.type
_entity.pdbx_description
1 polymer ?
#
loop_
_entity_poly.entity_id
_entity_poly.type
_entity_poly.pdbx_seq_one_letter_code
_entity_poly.pdbx_strand_id
1 'polypeptide(L)'
;MSDGTKIEWTDATWNPIVGCSVVSPGCTNCYAMRLAGTRMKHHPSRAGLTRDSKAGPVWTGEVRFMEQWLIQPLRWAKPRMIFVCAHADLFHEAVPDEWIDRIFAVMAMAPQHTFQVLTKRPERMRDYLAGYSCDGARRLNIAAAAGRLIEGGDWAGDTVAKAEWPLPNVWLGTSVEDQRRADERISLLLDTPAAVRWISAEPLLGPIDLTKIDGGSLDPEARGIAVNALTGGRASASPWHLNWVVAGGESGPNARVWSGFEDACRALRDQCRSAGIPFFMKQMQGVRKAEMPVIPDDLMIREAPHAA
;
A
#
# COMPACT_ATOMS: atom_id res chain seq x y z
N MET A 1 -12.66 -12.47 -9.32
CA MET A 1 -12.09 -11.11 -9.28
C MET A 1 -12.02 -10.60 -10.70
N SER A 2 -12.22 -9.31 -10.92
CA SER A 2 -12.28 -8.78 -12.27
C SER A 2 -10.87 -8.63 -12.84
N ASP A 3 -10.74 -9.01 -14.10
CA ASP A 3 -9.60 -8.75 -14.95
C ASP A 3 -9.66 -7.27 -15.38
N GLY A 4 -9.39 -6.37 -14.44
CA GLY A 4 -9.50 -4.94 -14.56
C GLY A 4 -10.02 -4.29 -13.27
N THR A 5 -9.61 -3.07 -13.01
CA THR A 5 -10.00 -2.29 -11.84
C THR A 5 -10.36 -0.86 -12.24
N LYS A 6 -11.10 -0.16 -11.37
CA LYS A 6 -11.36 1.28 -11.49
C LYS A 6 -10.32 2.13 -10.74
N ILE A 7 -9.33 1.51 -10.16
CA ILE A 7 -8.21 2.20 -9.51
C ILE A 7 -7.23 2.60 -10.61
N GLU A 8 -7.05 3.90 -10.82
CA GLU A 8 -6.41 4.43 -12.03
C GLU A 8 -4.88 4.23 -12.10
N TRP A 9 -4.24 3.91 -10.98
CA TRP A 9 -2.81 3.68 -10.89
C TRP A 9 -2.41 2.19 -10.88
N THR A 10 -3.34 1.27 -11.19
CA THR A 10 -3.10 -0.18 -11.22
C THR A 10 -3.99 -0.87 -12.25
N ASP A 11 -3.55 -1.99 -12.82
CA ASP A 11 -4.28 -2.73 -13.84
C ASP A 11 -5.25 -3.75 -13.24
N ALA A 12 -4.88 -4.33 -12.11
CA ALA A 12 -5.66 -5.38 -11.45
C ALA A 12 -5.59 -5.29 -9.93
N THR A 13 -6.50 -5.98 -9.24
CA THR A 13 -6.44 -6.18 -7.80
C THR A 13 -6.34 -7.66 -7.46
N TRP A 14 -5.49 -7.99 -6.50
CA TRP A 14 -5.33 -9.35 -5.98
C TRP A 14 -5.57 -9.34 -4.48
N ASN A 15 -6.54 -10.14 -4.01
CA ASN A 15 -7.02 -10.10 -2.64
C ASN A 15 -6.94 -11.48 -1.97
N PRO A 16 -5.74 -12.04 -1.74
CA PRO A 16 -5.56 -13.31 -1.03
C PRO A 16 -5.97 -13.20 0.45
N ILE A 17 -6.07 -12.00 0.98
CA ILE A 17 -6.62 -11.70 2.31
C ILE A 17 -7.80 -10.74 2.16
N VAL A 18 -8.79 -10.88 3.02
CA VAL A 18 -9.95 -10.00 3.12
C VAL A 18 -10.29 -9.73 4.59
N GLY A 19 -10.88 -8.57 4.85
CA GLY A 19 -11.14 -8.11 6.24
C GLY A 19 -10.02 -7.22 6.76
N CYS A 20 -10.34 -6.37 7.74
CA CYS A 20 -9.43 -5.38 8.28
C CYS A 20 -9.94 -4.85 9.63
N SER A 21 -9.22 -3.92 10.24
CA SER A 21 -9.66 -3.07 11.36
C SER A 21 -9.40 -1.59 11.06
N VAL A 22 -10.12 -0.71 11.76
CA VAL A 22 -9.95 0.74 11.67
C VAL A 22 -8.77 1.16 12.54
N VAL A 23 -7.79 1.89 11.98
CA VAL A 23 -6.58 2.33 12.68
C VAL A 23 -6.36 3.84 12.65
N SER A 24 -7.00 4.56 11.72
CA SER A 24 -6.79 5.99 11.57
C SER A 24 -7.99 6.70 10.93
N PRO A 25 -8.04 8.04 10.92
CA PRO A 25 -9.09 8.80 10.26
C PRO A 25 -9.31 8.43 8.79
N GLY A 26 -8.27 8.01 8.06
CA GLY A 26 -8.38 7.54 6.67
C GLY A 26 -9.20 6.26 6.51
N CYS A 27 -9.49 5.54 7.60
CA CYS A 27 -10.34 4.34 7.56
C CYS A 27 -11.84 4.65 7.71
N THR A 28 -12.24 5.87 8.11
CA THR A 28 -13.63 6.21 8.46
C THR A 28 -14.61 5.91 7.32
N ASN A 29 -14.29 6.33 6.10
CA ASN A 29 -15.13 6.12 4.91
C ASN A 29 -14.53 5.08 3.95
N CYS A 30 -13.87 4.06 4.49
CA CYS A 30 -13.20 3.02 3.71
C CYS A 30 -14.16 2.34 2.71
N TYR A 31 -13.82 2.40 1.42
CA TYR A 31 -14.63 1.80 0.36
C TYR A 31 -14.75 0.28 0.49
N ALA A 32 -13.68 -0.39 0.92
CA ALA A 32 -13.65 -1.84 1.10
C ALA A 32 -14.56 -2.28 2.26
N MET A 33 -14.56 -1.54 3.37
CA MET A 33 -15.44 -1.75 4.51
C MET A 33 -16.90 -1.56 4.12
N ARG A 34 -17.21 -0.49 3.38
CA ARG A 34 -18.56 -0.24 2.87
C ARG A 34 -19.00 -1.35 1.92
N LEU A 35 -18.17 -1.76 0.96
CA LEU A 35 -18.47 -2.83 0.03
C LEU A 35 -18.76 -4.15 0.76
N ALA A 36 -17.92 -4.50 1.74
CA ALA A 36 -18.10 -5.71 2.55
C ALA A 36 -19.39 -5.69 3.36
N GLY A 37 -19.76 -4.53 3.94
CA GLY A 37 -20.96 -4.40 4.77
C GLY A 37 -22.27 -4.10 4.01
N THR A 38 -22.21 -3.92 2.69
CA THR A 38 -23.41 -3.63 1.86
C THR A 38 -23.55 -4.66 0.74
N ARG A 39 -23.03 -4.38 -0.46
CA ARG A 39 -23.21 -5.21 -1.65
C ARG A 39 -22.68 -6.63 -1.49
N MET A 40 -21.65 -6.84 -0.69
CA MET A 40 -21.02 -8.14 -0.45
C MET A 40 -21.32 -8.70 0.95
N LYS A 41 -22.26 -8.13 1.69
CA LYS A 41 -22.56 -8.50 3.09
C LYS A 41 -22.82 -10.01 3.27
N HIS A 42 -23.48 -10.63 2.29
CA HIS A 42 -23.83 -12.04 2.30
C HIS A 42 -22.93 -12.93 1.42
N HIS A 43 -21.93 -12.33 0.75
CA HIS A 43 -21.00 -13.12 -0.04
C HIS A 43 -20.06 -13.92 0.88
N PRO A 44 -19.81 -15.22 0.62
CA PRO A 44 -19.03 -16.09 1.52
C PRO A 44 -17.66 -15.51 1.92
N SER A 45 -17.01 -14.79 1.01
CA SER A 45 -15.72 -14.16 1.30
C SER A 45 -15.79 -12.92 2.19
N ARG A 46 -16.98 -12.36 2.47
CA ARG A 46 -17.16 -11.09 3.22
C ARG A 46 -18.14 -11.22 4.39
N ALA A 47 -18.99 -12.23 4.40
CA ALA A 47 -19.97 -12.43 5.47
C ALA A 47 -19.29 -12.48 6.85
N GLY A 48 -19.77 -11.67 7.80
CA GLY A 48 -19.23 -11.59 9.16
C GLY A 48 -18.04 -10.66 9.36
N LEU A 49 -17.40 -10.15 8.28
CA LEU A 49 -16.23 -9.25 8.42
C LEU A 49 -16.59 -7.82 8.83
N THR A 50 -17.86 -7.45 8.79
CA THR A 50 -18.36 -6.16 9.24
C THR A 50 -19.55 -6.33 10.17
N ARG A 51 -19.71 -5.37 11.08
CA ARG A 51 -20.90 -5.17 11.92
C ARG A 51 -21.57 -3.87 11.55
N ASP A 52 -22.89 -3.82 11.71
CA ASP A 52 -23.65 -2.60 11.47
C ASP A 52 -23.41 -1.58 12.61
N SER A 53 -23.35 -0.30 12.27
CA SER A 53 -23.32 0.82 13.21
C SER A 53 -24.18 1.98 12.70
N LYS A 54 -24.44 2.99 13.57
CA LYS A 54 -25.19 4.21 13.17
C LYS A 54 -24.53 4.96 12.01
N ALA A 55 -23.20 4.87 11.88
CA ALA A 55 -22.43 5.52 10.83
C ALA A 55 -22.25 4.64 9.56
N GLY A 56 -22.82 3.45 9.54
CA GLY A 56 -22.65 2.44 8.49
C GLY A 56 -21.85 1.22 8.96
N PRO A 57 -21.45 0.33 8.04
CA PRO A 57 -20.71 -0.86 8.39
C PRO A 57 -19.31 -0.52 8.94
N VAL A 58 -18.88 -1.28 9.95
CA VAL A 58 -17.55 -1.16 10.55
C VAL A 58 -16.88 -2.53 10.58
N TRP A 59 -15.59 -2.61 10.23
CA TRP A 59 -14.79 -3.82 10.32
C TRP A 59 -14.85 -4.44 11.71
N THR A 60 -14.92 -5.77 11.78
CA THR A 60 -14.87 -6.53 13.06
C THR A 60 -13.46 -6.75 13.57
N GLY A 61 -12.43 -6.56 12.74
CA GLY A 61 -11.05 -6.96 13.01
C GLY A 61 -10.75 -8.40 12.53
N GLU A 62 -11.77 -9.16 12.13
CA GLU A 62 -11.56 -10.47 11.53
C GLU A 62 -10.90 -10.33 10.16
N VAL A 63 -9.93 -11.20 9.89
CA VAL A 63 -9.28 -11.36 8.58
C VAL A 63 -9.45 -12.81 8.11
N ARG A 64 -9.51 -13.00 6.80
CA ARG A 64 -9.72 -14.31 6.21
C ARG A 64 -8.81 -14.52 5.03
N PHE A 65 -8.10 -15.67 5.02
CA PHE A 65 -7.28 -16.10 3.90
C PHE A 65 -8.14 -16.74 2.80
N MET A 66 -7.89 -16.37 1.57
CA MET A 66 -8.65 -16.81 0.39
C MET A 66 -7.78 -17.71 -0.48
N GLU A 67 -7.62 -18.95 -0.06
CA GLU A 67 -6.77 -19.97 -0.68
C GLU A 67 -6.95 -20.05 -2.20
N GLN A 68 -8.19 -20.05 -2.66
CA GLN A 68 -8.55 -20.16 -4.08
C GLN A 68 -8.09 -18.96 -4.94
N TRP A 69 -7.68 -17.85 -4.31
CA TRP A 69 -7.19 -16.66 -5.01
C TRP A 69 -5.68 -16.50 -4.94
N LEU A 70 -5.00 -17.31 -4.11
CA LEU A 70 -3.58 -17.15 -3.82
C LEU A 70 -2.72 -17.18 -5.08
N ILE A 71 -2.85 -18.23 -5.90
CA ILE A 71 -2.02 -18.44 -7.09
C ILE A 71 -2.54 -17.74 -8.36
N GLN A 72 -3.50 -16.82 -8.21
CA GLN A 72 -4.09 -16.13 -9.37
C GLN A 72 -3.08 -15.35 -10.21
N PRO A 73 -2.12 -14.59 -9.65
CA PRO A 73 -1.11 -13.88 -10.46
C PRO A 73 -0.28 -14.80 -11.34
N LEU A 74 0.02 -16.02 -10.89
CA LEU A 74 0.80 -17.00 -11.66
C LEU A 74 0.09 -17.46 -12.95
N ARG A 75 -1.24 -17.22 -13.04
CA ARG A 75 -2.06 -17.57 -14.21
C ARG A 75 -2.17 -16.44 -15.23
N TRP A 76 -1.68 -15.25 -14.91
CA TRP A 76 -1.74 -14.10 -15.80
C TRP A 76 -0.48 -14.03 -16.66
N ALA A 77 -0.64 -14.23 -17.97
CA ALA A 77 0.49 -14.24 -18.90
C ALA A 77 1.03 -12.84 -19.24
N LYS A 78 0.15 -11.82 -19.27
CA LYS A 78 0.55 -10.44 -19.60
C LYS A 78 1.05 -9.71 -18.37
N PRO A 79 2.16 -8.94 -18.45
CA PRO A 79 2.60 -8.05 -17.39
C PRO A 79 1.49 -7.14 -16.91
N ARG A 80 1.42 -6.88 -15.59
CA ARG A 80 0.40 -6.04 -14.94
C ARG A 80 0.96 -5.35 -13.72
N MET A 81 0.46 -4.17 -13.46
CA MET A 81 0.51 -3.56 -12.13
C MET A 81 -0.64 -4.12 -11.30
N ILE A 82 -0.34 -4.68 -10.13
CA ILE A 82 -1.31 -5.42 -9.30
C ILE A 82 -1.35 -4.82 -7.90
N PHE A 83 -2.50 -4.25 -7.52
CA PHE A 83 -2.71 -3.80 -6.16
C PHE A 83 -3.05 -4.97 -5.24
N VAL A 84 -2.18 -5.22 -4.26
CA VAL A 84 -2.28 -6.35 -3.33
C VAL A 84 -3.18 -5.98 -2.15
N CYS A 85 -4.11 -6.85 -1.81
CA CYS A 85 -5.01 -6.69 -0.66
C CYS A 85 -5.84 -5.40 -0.68
N ALA A 86 -6.40 -5.02 -1.86
CA ALA A 86 -7.29 -3.86 -1.97
C ALA A 86 -8.51 -3.88 -1.01
N HIS A 87 -8.85 -5.05 -0.45
CA HIS A 87 -9.95 -5.25 0.51
C HIS A 87 -9.50 -5.74 1.90
N ALA A 88 -8.23 -5.52 2.21
CA ALA A 88 -7.61 -5.87 3.48
C ALA A 88 -6.39 -4.98 3.74
N ASP A 89 -5.60 -5.33 4.75
CA ASP A 89 -4.24 -4.87 4.94
C ASP A 89 -3.35 -6.11 5.10
N LEU A 90 -2.33 -6.26 4.25
CA LEU A 90 -1.44 -7.42 4.26
C LEU A 90 -0.71 -7.56 5.60
N PHE A 91 -0.43 -6.44 6.26
CA PHE A 91 0.27 -6.38 7.54
C PHE A 91 -0.68 -6.16 8.72
N HIS A 92 -1.95 -6.58 8.60
CA HIS A 92 -2.89 -6.56 9.72
C HIS A 92 -2.40 -7.48 10.85
N GLU A 93 -2.62 -7.09 12.11
CA GLU A 93 -2.10 -7.77 13.30
C GLU A 93 -2.55 -9.24 13.41
N ALA A 94 -3.75 -9.53 12.91
CA ALA A 94 -4.31 -10.89 12.90
C ALA A 94 -3.87 -11.73 11.67
N VAL A 95 -3.04 -11.19 10.76
CA VAL A 95 -2.48 -11.95 9.63
C VAL A 95 -1.22 -12.67 10.10
N PRO A 96 -1.20 -14.02 10.13
CA PRO A 96 0.00 -14.77 10.47
C PRO A 96 1.12 -14.55 9.43
N ASP A 97 2.36 -14.60 9.86
CA ASP A 97 3.53 -14.45 8.98
C ASP A 97 3.54 -15.49 7.85
N GLU A 98 3.07 -16.71 8.12
CA GLU A 98 2.96 -17.79 7.11
C GLU A 98 2.06 -17.40 5.92
N TRP A 99 1.01 -16.60 6.15
CA TRP A 99 0.18 -16.11 5.05
C TRP A 99 0.93 -15.07 4.21
N ILE A 100 1.69 -14.21 4.88
CA ILE A 100 2.53 -13.21 4.22
C ILE A 100 3.63 -13.90 3.41
N ASP A 101 4.29 -14.93 3.98
CA ASP A 101 5.31 -15.74 3.30
C ASP A 101 4.77 -16.35 1.99
N ARG A 102 3.55 -16.90 2.02
CA ARG A 102 2.90 -17.48 0.83
C ARG A 102 2.57 -16.43 -0.23
N ILE A 103 2.17 -15.23 0.19
CA ILE A 103 1.88 -14.11 -0.71
C ILE A 103 3.17 -13.61 -1.36
N PHE A 104 4.25 -13.43 -0.58
CA PHE A 104 5.56 -13.06 -1.10
C PHE A 104 6.15 -14.13 -2.02
N ALA A 105 5.93 -15.42 -1.74
CA ALA A 105 6.31 -16.52 -2.62
C ALA A 105 5.65 -16.38 -4.00
N VAL A 106 4.36 -16.08 -4.06
CA VAL A 106 3.66 -15.82 -5.34
C VAL A 106 4.23 -14.61 -6.06
N MET A 107 4.51 -13.52 -5.34
CA MET A 107 5.10 -12.30 -5.93
C MET A 107 6.49 -12.57 -6.51
N ALA A 108 7.32 -13.34 -5.79
CA ALA A 108 8.65 -13.73 -6.26
C ALA A 108 8.62 -14.66 -7.49
N MET A 109 7.60 -15.54 -7.58
CA MET A 109 7.43 -16.44 -8.73
C MET A 109 6.75 -15.79 -9.95
N ALA A 110 6.32 -14.54 -9.84
CA ALA A 110 5.66 -13.80 -10.92
C ALA A 110 6.41 -12.50 -11.26
N PRO A 111 7.71 -12.57 -11.61
CA PRO A 111 8.55 -11.38 -11.82
C PRO A 111 8.10 -10.49 -12.98
N GLN A 112 7.24 -11.00 -13.89
CA GLN A 112 6.66 -10.23 -14.99
C GLN A 112 5.62 -9.20 -14.51
N HIS A 113 5.11 -9.30 -13.27
CA HIS A 113 4.14 -8.38 -12.72
C HIS A 113 4.80 -7.41 -11.73
N THR A 114 4.26 -6.21 -11.61
CA THR A 114 4.59 -5.27 -10.53
C THR A 114 3.53 -5.36 -9.45
N PHE A 115 3.91 -5.69 -8.22
CA PHE A 115 3.01 -5.79 -7.08
C PHE A 115 3.08 -4.54 -6.21
N GLN A 116 1.96 -3.84 -6.10
CA GLN A 116 1.81 -2.63 -5.30
C GLN A 116 1.19 -2.98 -3.96
N VAL A 117 1.99 -3.06 -2.92
CA VAL A 117 1.55 -3.33 -1.55
C VAL A 117 1.38 -2.00 -0.82
N LEU A 118 0.22 -1.82 -0.18
CA LEU A 118 -0.10 -0.62 0.59
C LEU A 118 -0.62 -0.99 1.97
N THR A 119 -0.05 -0.38 3.01
CA THR A 119 -0.45 -0.65 4.39
C THR A 119 -0.65 0.64 5.19
N LYS A 120 -1.43 0.57 6.25
CA LYS A 120 -1.47 1.56 7.34
C LYS A 120 -0.74 1.08 8.60
N ARG A 121 0.03 -0.01 8.47
CA ARG A 121 0.81 -0.66 9.53
C ARG A 121 2.28 -0.83 9.12
N PRO A 122 2.98 0.30 8.85
CA PRO A 122 4.35 0.24 8.34
C PRO A 122 5.34 -0.34 9.36
N GLU A 123 5.06 -0.23 10.65
CA GLU A 123 5.88 -0.86 11.69
C GLU A 123 5.92 -2.38 11.53
N ARG A 124 4.75 -3.04 11.42
CA ARG A 124 4.68 -4.49 11.19
C ARG A 124 5.28 -4.89 9.84
N MET A 125 5.12 -4.06 8.80
CA MET A 125 5.76 -4.28 7.51
C MET A 125 7.28 -4.26 7.63
N ARG A 126 7.84 -3.24 8.29
CA ARG A 126 9.27 -3.12 8.55
C ARG A 126 9.78 -4.32 9.33
N ASP A 127 9.13 -4.67 10.44
CA ASP A 127 9.56 -5.75 11.34
C ASP A 127 9.52 -7.11 10.62
N TYR A 128 8.49 -7.38 9.83
CA TYR A 128 8.41 -8.58 8.99
C TYR A 128 9.56 -8.64 7.98
N LEU A 129 9.90 -7.52 7.35
CA LEU A 129 10.91 -7.46 6.30
C LEU A 129 12.35 -7.30 6.84
N ALA A 130 12.53 -6.82 8.06
CA ALA A 130 13.86 -6.72 8.69
C ALA A 130 14.55 -8.09 8.80
N GLY A 131 13.80 -9.17 8.98
CA GLY A 131 14.31 -10.54 8.99
C GLY A 131 14.95 -11.01 7.68
N TYR A 132 14.85 -10.26 6.58
CA TYR A 132 15.59 -10.55 5.34
C TYR A 132 17.06 -10.16 5.43
N SER A 133 17.36 -9.12 6.18
CA SER A 133 18.68 -8.50 6.21
C SER A 133 19.59 -9.12 7.27
N CYS A 134 19.02 -9.67 8.37
CA CYS A 134 19.78 -10.06 9.53
C CYS A 134 20.24 -11.53 9.53
N ASP A 135 19.43 -12.47 9.04
CA ASP A 135 19.76 -13.90 9.12
C ASP A 135 19.27 -14.74 7.92
N GLY A 136 18.57 -14.13 6.97
CA GLY A 136 18.00 -14.82 5.82
C GLY A 136 16.83 -15.76 6.16
N ALA A 137 16.43 -15.90 7.43
CA ALA A 137 15.41 -16.84 7.88
C ALA A 137 14.06 -16.59 7.18
N ARG A 138 13.66 -15.33 7.04
CA ARG A 138 12.44 -14.95 6.34
C ARG A 138 12.46 -15.40 4.88
N ARG A 139 13.57 -15.18 4.18
CA ARG A 139 13.77 -15.63 2.79
C ARG A 139 13.62 -17.14 2.65
N LEU A 140 14.18 -17.91 3.60
CA LEU A 140 14.04 -19.36 3.62
C LEU A 140 12.57 -19.79 3.83
N ASN A 141 11.83 -19.11 4.72
CA ASN A 141 10.42 -19.38 4.94
C ASN A 141 9.58 -19.15 3.67
N ILE A 142 9.85 -18.06 2.95
CA ILE A 142 9.17 -17.76 1.68
C ILE A 142 9.54 -18.78 0.60
N ALA A 143 10.81 -19.18 0.50
CA ALA A 143 11.25 -20.23 -0.41
C ALA A 143 10.58 -21.57 -0.10
N ALA A 144 10.50 -21.94 1.18
CA ALA A 144 9.77 -23.13 1.60
C ALA A 144 8.26 -23.05 1.32
N ALA A 145 7.66 -21.85 1.47
CA ALA A 145 6.27 -21.61 1.08
C ALA A 145 6.07 -21.79 -0.43
N ALA A 146 6.99 -21.29 -1.27
CA ALA A 146 6.95 -21.47 -2.71
C ALA A 146 6.96 -22.95 -3.12
N GLY A 147 7.85 -23.75 -2.52
CA GLY A 147 7.91 -25.19 -2.78
C GLY A 147 6.63 -25.95 -2.43
N ARG A 148 5.87 -25.45 -1.44
CA ARG A 148 4.56 -26.04 -1.06
C ARG A 148 3.38 -25.56 -1.89
N LEU A 149 3.51 -24.46 -2.65
CA LEU A 149 2.41 -23.90 -3.44
C LEU A 149 2.13 -24.66 -4.73
N ILE A 150 3.12 -25.39 -5.27
CA ILE A 150 3.05 -26.07 -6.55
C ILE A 150 3.42 -27.53 -6.32
N GLU A 151 2.58 -28.45 -6.79
CA GLU A 151 2.86 -29.87 -6.74
C GLU A 151 4.14 -30.20 -7.52
N GLY A 152 5.08 -30.92 -6.90
CA GLY A 152 6.42 -31.14 -7.47
C GLY A 152 7.31 -29.88 -7.49
N GLY A 153 7.05 -28.90 -6.61
CA GLY A 153 7.54 -27.54 -6.67
C GLY A 153 8.90 -27.25 -6.03
N ASP A 154 9.80 -28.24 -5.85
CA ASP A 154 11.16 -27.99 -5.33
C ASP A 154 11.87 -26.88 -6.11
N TRP A 155 11.68 -26.83 -7.44
CA TRP A 155 12.20 -25.77 -8.31
C TRP A 155 11.66 -24.37 -7.93
N ALA A 156 10.42 -24.27 -7.45
CA ALA A 156 9.84 -23.00 -7.05
C ALA A 156 10.52 -22.45 -5.78
N GLY A 157 10.79 -23.32 -4.81
CA GLY A 157 11.58 -22.99 -3.63
C GLY A 157 12.99 -22.50 -4.00
N ASP A 158 13.66 -23.23 -4.88
CA ASP A 158 14.99 -22.87 -5.40
C ASP A 158 14.99 -21.53 -6.12
N THR A 159 13.98 -21.26 -6.95
CA THR A 159 13.83 -20.01 -7.68
C THR A 159 13.71 -18.84 -6.71
N VAL A 160 12.83 -18.94 -5.71
CA VAL A 160 12.63 -17.90 -4.70
C VAL A 160 13.86 -17.72 -3.81
N ALA A 161 14.56 -18.82 -3.46
CA ALA A 161 15.80 -18.76 -2.69
C ALA A 161 16.92 -18.01 -3.44
N LYS A 162 16.94 -18.03 -4.76
CA LYS A 162 17.93 -17.36 -5.62
C LYS A 162 17.49 -15.98 -6.10
N ALA A 163 16.24 -15.58 -5.84
CA ALA A 163 15.73 -14.28 -6.27
C ALA A 163 16.51 -13.13 -5.61
N GLU A 164 16.58 -12.00 -6.30
CA GLU A 164 17.11 -10.75 -5.74
C GLU A 164 16.18 -10.23 -4.63
N TRP A 165 16.77 -9.75 -3.55
CA TRP A 165 16.03 -9.16 -2.43
C TRP A 165 16.61 -7.81 -2.03
N PRO A 166 15.78 -6.78 -1.77
CA PRO A 166 14.30 -6.79 -1.88
C PRO A 166 13.83 -7.10 -3.31
N LEU A 167 12.69 -7.80 -3.44
CA LEU A 167 12.13 -8.17 -4.74
C LEU A 167 11.94 -6.93 -5.62
N PRO A 168 12.55 -6.84 -6.82
CA PRO A 168 12.51 -5.64 -7.66
C PRO A 168 11.09 -5.33 -8.17
N ASN A 169 10.25 -6.33 -8.29
CA ASN A 169 8.87 -6.24 -8.74
C ASN A 169 7.85 -6.00 -7.61
N VAL A 170 8.29 -5.78 -6.37
CA VAL A 170 7.41 -5.51 -5.22
C VAL A 170 7.64 -4.08 -4.71
N TRP A 171 6.63 -3.25 -4.88
CA TRP A 171 6.60 -1.87 -4.43
C TRP A 171 5.90 -1.78 -3.09
N LEU A 172 6.58 -1.28 -2.06
CA LEU A 172 6.05 -1.17 -0.71
C LEU A 172 5.63 0.26 -0.41
N GLY A 173 4.45 0.43 0.12
CA GLY A 173 3.89 1.74 0.39
C GLY A 173 3.10 1.83 1.69
N THR A 174 2.91 3.07 2.14
CA THR A 174 2.01 3.37 3.25
C THR A 174 1.02 4.48 2.89
N SER A 175 -0.18 4.39 3.46
CA SER A 175 -1.15 5.49 3.33
C SER A 175 -0.85 6.57 4.37
N VAL A 176 -0.97 7.82 3.96
CA VAL A 176 -0.83 9.00 4.84
C VAL A 176 -1.95 9.98 4.52
N GLU A 177 -2.74 10.36 5.51
CA GLU A 177 -3.90 11.23 5.30
C GLU A 177 -3.68 12.67 5.75
N ASP A 178 -2.70 12.91 6.59
CA ASP A 178 -2.32 14.22 7.17
C ASP A 178 -0.85 14.19 7.62
N GLN A 179 -0.29 15.33 8.05
CA GLN A 179 1.10 15.44 8.51
C GLN A 179 1.42 14.48 9.65
N ARG A 180 0.52 14.38 10.63
CA ARG A 180 0.73 13.48 11.77
C ARG A 180 0.94 12.02 11.31
N ARG A 181 0.15 11.53 10.33
CA ARG A 181 0.28 10.16 9.80
C ARG A 181 1.48 10.03 8.88
N ALA A 182 1.87 11.11 8.22
CA ALA A 182 3.12 11.15 7.47
C ALA A 182 4.32 10.97 8.42
N ASP A 183 4.36 11.70 9.53
CA ASP A 183 5.41 11.62 10.54
C ASP A 183 5.46 10.23 11.21
N GLU A 184 4.28 9.67 11.57
CA GLU A 184 4.18 8.35 12.20
C GLU A 184 4.61 7.20 11.27
N ARG A 185 4.47 7.34 9.93
CA ARG A 185 4.55 6.20 9.00
C ARG A 185 5.66 6.26 7.97
N ILE A 186 6.02 7.45 7.49
CA ILE A 186 6.98 7.55 6.38
C ILE A 186 8.37 7.14 6.85
N SER A 187 8.81 7.53 8.03
CA SER A 187 10.12 7.13 8.56
C SER A 187 10.24 5.61 8.64
N LEU A 188 9.20 4.91 9.12
CA LEU A 188 9.17 3.44 9.15
C LEU A 188 9.21 2.82 7.74
N LEU A 189 8.54 3.43 6.76
CA LEU A 189 8.63 3.01 5.37
C LEU A 189 10.04 3.20 4.81
N LEU A 190 10.70 4.30 5.12
CA LEU A 190 12.07 4.57 4.67
C LEU A 190 13.07 3.54 5.23
N ASP A 191 12.84 3.05 6.44
CA ASP A 191 13.65 1.99 7.08
C ASP A 191 13.30 0.57 6.58
N THR A 192 12.25 0.44 5.81
CA THR A 192 11.81 -0.86 5.27
C THR A 192 12.63 -1.23 4.03
N PRO A 193 13.23 -2.44 3.95
CA PRO A 193 13.88 -2.92 2.73
C PRO A 193 12.87 -3.03 1.59
N ALA A 194 13.02 -2.20 0.55
CA ALA A 194 12.13 -2.16 -0.61
C ALA A 194 12.88 -1.72 -1.87
N ALA A 195 12.49 -2.25 -3.03
CA ALA A 195 12.98 -1.78 -4.33
C ALA A 195 12.37 -0.41 -4.68
N VAL A 196 11.08 -0.24 -4.43
CA VAL A 196 10.34 1.02 -4.60
C VAL A 196 9.56 1.31 -3.32
N ARG A 197 9.70 2.53 -2.79
CA ARG A 197 8.93 3.05 -1.65
C ARG A 197 7.95 4.09 -2.12
N TRP A 198 6.69 3.96 -1.75
CA TRP A 198 5.66 4.90 -2.19
C TRP A 198 4.66 5.25 -1.10
N ILE A 199 4.01 6.39 -1.27
CA ILE A 199 2.92 6.79 -0.38
C ILE A 199 1.63 7.01 -1.16
N SER A 200 0.52 6.69 -0.50
CA SER A 200 -0.82 7.09 -0.92
C SER A 200 -1.34 8.13 0.08
N ALA A 201 -1.27 9.39 -0.30
CA ALA A 201 -1.93 10.49 0.39
C ALA A 201 -3.44 10.47 0.07
N GLU A 202 -4.09 9.37 0.45
CA GLU A 202 -5.50 9.10 0.19
C GLU A 202 -6.17 8.41 1.39
N PRO A 203 -7.28 9.03 1.87
CA PRO A 203 -7.76 10.36 1.50
C PRO A 203 -6.85 11.45 2.09
N LEU A 204 -6.53 12.47 1.30
CA LEU A 204 -5.80 13.64 1.79
C LEU A 204 -6.75 14.50 2.63
N LEU A 205 -6.49 14.56 3.93
CA LEU A 205 -7.35 15.23 4.93
C LEU A 205 -6.73 16.48 5.53
N GLY A 206 -5.50 16.76 5.19
CA GLY A 206 -4.74 17.93 5.61
C GLY A 206 -3.47 18.10 4.78
N PRO A 207 -2.78 19.24 4.87
CA PRO A 207 -1.52 19.46 4.19
C PRO A 207 -0.43 18.51 4.71
N ILE A 208 0.52 18.14 3.83
CA ILE A 208 1.67 17.28 4.15
C ILE A 208 2.93 17.94 3.60
N ASP A 209 3.93 18.11 4.47
CA ASP A 209 5.28 18.54 4.09
C ASP A 209 6.23 17.32 4.15
N LEU A 210 6.48 16.72 3.00
CA LEU A 210 7.37 15.57 2.85
C LEU A 210 8.85 15.93 3.03
N THR A 211 9.19 17.21 3.04
CA THR A 211 10.55 17.68 3.26
C THR A 211 10.91 17.78 4.74
N LYS A 212 9.91 17.60 5.62
CA LYS A 212 10.05 17.75 7.09
C LYS A 212 9.28 16.65 7.84
N ILE A 213 9.62 15.39 7.57
CA ILE A 213 9.08 14.25 8.30
C ILE A 213 9.82 14.07 9.62
N ASP A 214 9.12 13.84 10.72
CA ASP A 214 9.75 13.54 12.02
C ASP A 214 10.50 12.20 11.96
N GLY A 215 11.79 12.23 12.26
CA GLY A 215 12.67 11.06 12.30
C GLY A 215 12.48 10.16 13.53
N GLY A 216 11.69 10.59 14.52
CA GLY A 216 11.55 9.91 15.81
C GLY A 216 10.94 8.50 15.79
N SER A 217 10.31 8.10 14.67
CA SER A 217 9.86 6.71 14.48
C SER A 217 10.99 5.75 14.07
N LEU A 218 12.10 6.27 13.54
CA LEU A 218 13.30 5.49 13.21
C LEU A 218 14.22 5.32 14.43
N ASP A 219 14.43 6.42 15.12
CA ASP A 219 15.31 6.51 16.28
C ASP A 219 14.67 7.46 17.30
N PRO A 220 14.36 7.03 18.53
CA PRO A 220 13.84 7.89 19.57
C PRO A 220 14.71 9.13 19.85
N GLU A 221 16.02 9.05 19.64
CA GLU A 221 16.96 10.17 19.78
C GLU A 221 16.85 11.16 18.60
N ALA A 222 16.32 10.73 17.46
CA ALA A 222 16.03 11.57 16.29
C ALA A 222 14.65 12.24 16.35
N ARG A 223 13.90 12.12 17.45
CA ARG A 223 12.62 12.78 17.62
C ARG A 223 12.77 14.30 17.51
N GLY A 224 11.98 14.91 16.63
CA GLY A 224 12.08 16.33 16.31
C GLY A 224 13.18 16.68 15.30
N ILE A 225 13.95 15.71 14.81
CA ILE A 225 14.86 15.91 13.69
C ILE A 225 14.09 15.68 12.40
N ALA A 226 13.96 16.74 11.61
CA ALA A 226 13.29 16.65 10.31
C ALA A 226 14.12 15.88 9.28
N VAL A 227 13.46 14.93 8.61
CA VAL A 227 14.01 14.15 7.49
C VAL A 227 13.29 14.56 6.21
N ASN A 228 14.03 14.84 5.14
CA ASN A 228 13.45 15.01 3.83
C ASN A 228 13.19 13.64 3.19
N ALA A 229 11.92 13.24 3.15
CA ALA A 229 11.54 11.91 2.65
C ALA A 229 11.71 11.74 1.13
N LEU A 230 11.86 12.84 0.38
CA LEU A 230 11.98 12.81 -1.08
C LEU A 230 13.44 12.71 -1.56
N THR A 231 14.39 13.15 -0.75
CA THR A 231 15.82 13.16 -1.14
C THR A 231 16.68 12.29 -0.25
N GLY A 232 16.10 11.71 0.80
CA GLY A 232 16.84 11.02 1.83
C GLY A 232 17.49 11.98 2.84
N GLY A 233 17.74 11.54 4.07
CA GLY A 233 18.35 12.36 5.11
C GLY A 233 19.86 12.44 4.97
N ARG A 234 20.43 13.59 5.33
CA ARG A 234 21.80 13.95 5.63
C ARG A 234 22.95 13.55 4.68
N ALA A 235 22.79 12.61 3.74
CA ALA A 235 23.82 12.29 2.76
C ALA A 235 23.17 12.08 1.40
N SER A 236 23.65 12.74 0.39
CA SER A 236 23.20 12.71 -1.02
C SER A 236 23.33 11.35 -1.72
N ALA A 237 23.51 10.27 -0.99
CA ALA A 237 23.67 8.89 -1.48
C ALA A 237 22.84 7.87 -0.69
N SER A 238 21.87 8.30 0.15
CA SER A 238 21.00 7.33 0.83
C SER A 238 19.99 6.77 -0.16
N PRO A 239 19.88 5.43 -0.33
CA PRO A 239 18.83 4.83 -1.14
C PRO A 239 17.43 5.00 -0.50
N TRP A 240 17.33 5.65 0.64
CA TRP A 240 16.17 5.71 1.52
C TRP A 240 15.38 6.98 1.26
N HIS A 241 14.68 7.01 0.16
CA HIS A 241 13.75 8.08 -0.22
C HIS A 241 12.48 7.48 -0.81
N LEU A 242 11.45 8.29 -0.89
CA LEU A 242 10.22 7.95 -1.61
C LEU A 242 10.49 7.95 -3.11
N ASN A 243 9.96 6.96 -3.81
CA ASN A 243 10.07 6.82 -5.26
C ASN A 243 8.78 7.21 -5.98
N TRP A 244 7.66 7.35 -5.25
CA TRP A 244 6.37 7.68 -5.82
C TRP A 244 5.41 8.25 -4.80
N VAL A 245 4.62 9.26 -5.22
CA VAL A 245 3.57 9.89 -4.41
C VAL A 245 2.27 9.86 -5.18
N VAL A 246 1.26 9.21 -4.61
CA VAL A 246 -0.12 9.23 -5.10
C VAL A 246 -0.94 10.11 -4.18
N ALA A 247 -1.69 11.08 -4.74
CA ALA A 247 -2.58 11.96 -3.98
C ALA A 247 -4.02 11.84 -4.46
N GLY A 248 -4.97 11.96 -3.55
CA GLY A 248 -6.38 11.95 -3.91
C GLY A 248 -7.31 12.30 -2.76
N GLY A 249 -8.47 12.86 -3.14
CA GLY A 249 -9.52 13.24 -2.22
C GLY A 249 -10.39 12.07 -1.79
N GLU A 250 -11.05 12.24 -0.65
CA GLU A 250 -12.08 11.30 -0.22
C GLU A 250 -13.30 11.39 -1.13
N SER A 251 -13.85 10.25 -1.51
CA SER A 251 -15.00 10.19 -2.40
C SER A 251 -16.10 9.28 -1.88
N GLY A 252 -17.35 9.62 -2.22
CA GLY A 252 -18.54 8.85 -1.85
C GLY A 252 -19.34 9.46 -0.70
N PRO A 253 -20.48 8.84 -0.32
CA PRO A 253 -21.31 9.34 0.77
C PRO A 253 -20.51 9.55 2.05
N ASN A 254 -20.72 10.70 2.70
CA ASN A 254 -19.98 11.17 3.89
C ASN A 254 -18.51 11.54 3.63
N ALA A 255 -18.08 11.71 2.38
CA ALA A 255 -16.74 12.21 2.09
C ALA A 255 -16.50 13.56 2.77
N ARG A 256 -15.35 13.70 3.41
CA ARG A 256 -14.90 14.94 4.03
C ARG A 256 -14.30 15.83 2.94
N VAL A 257 -14.92 16.97 2.74
CA VAL A 257 -14.51 17.99 1.77
C VAL A 257 -13.98 19.19 2.53
N TRP A 258 -12.81 19.70 2.17
CA TRP A 258 -12.19 20.86 2.80
C TRP A 258 -11.56 21.81 1.78
N SER A 259 -11.56 23.10 2.09
CA SER A 259 -11.23 24.18 1.13
C SER A 259 -9.75 24.21 0.71
N GLY A 260 -8.83 23.72 1.55
CA GLY A 260 -7.39 23.71 1.27
C GLY A 260 -6.90 22.50 0.47
N PHE A 261 -7.80 21.63 0.01
CA PHE A 261 -7.42 20.37 -0.65
C PHE A 261 -6.58 20.57 -1.91
N GLU A 262 -7.01 21.46 -2.80
CA GLU A 262 -6.28 21.72 -4.04
C GLU A 262 -4.88 22.29 -3.79
N ASP A 263 -4.77 23.22 -2.85
CA ASP A 263 -3.47 23.83 -2.49
C ASP A 263 -2.54 22.78 -1.86
N ALA A 264 -3.08 21.87 -1.05
CA ALA A 264 -2.31 20.74 -0.51
C ALA A 264 -1.84 19.78 -1.61
N CYS A 265 -2.68 19.50 -2.62
CA CYS A 265 -2.28 18.70 -3.78
C CYS A 265 -1.18 19.41 -4.59
N ARG A 266 -1.30 20.72 -4.82
CA ARG A 266 -0.26 21.51 -5.49
C ARG A 266 1.05 21.52 -4.70
N ALA A 267 0.97 21.67 -3.38
CA ALA A 267 2.15 21.63 -2.52
C ALA A 267 2.86 20.27 -2.61
N LEU A 268 2.13 19.15 -2.58
CA LEU A 268 2.71 17.81 -2.76
C LEU A 268 3.33 17.64 -4.15
N ARG A 269 2.64 18.06 -5.21
CA ARG A 269 3.17 18.06 -6.59
C ARG A 269 4.48 18.85 -6.68
N ASP A 270 4.53 20.04 -6.12
CA ASP A 270 5.69 20.92 -6.22
C ASP A 270 6.89 20.38 -5.43
N GLN A 271 6.66 19.77 -4.27
CA GLN A 271 7.67 19.05 -3.51
C GLN A 271 8.23 17.86 -4.35
N CYS A 272 7.36 17.05 -4.95
CA CYS A 272 7.76 15.93 -5.81
C CYS A 272 8.56 16.43 -7.02
N ARG A 273 8.06 17.46 -7.73
CA ARG A 273 8.74 18.06 -8.89
C ARG A 273 10.13 18.57 -8.54
N SER A 274 10.27 19.26 -7.40
CA SER A 274 11.56 19.79 -6.94
C SER A 274 12.58 18.69 -6.63
N ALA A 275 12.10 17.50 -6.25
CA ALA A 275 12.95 16.35 -5.94
C ALA A 275 13.09 15.34 -7.10
N GLY A 276 12.41 15.57 -8.24
CA GLY A 276 12.40 14.62 -9.36
C GLY A 276 11.65 13.31 -9.08
N ILE A 277 10.70 13.33 -8.15
CA ILE A 277 9.91 12.15 -7.75
C ILE A 277 8.60 12.14 -8.55
N PRO A 278 8.21 11.02 -9.18
CA PRO A 278 6.93 10.86 -9.85
C PRO A 278 5.74 11.19 -8.95
N PHE A 279 4.78 11.94 -9.48
CA PHE A 279 3.55 12.32 -8.80
C PHE A 279 2.33 11.83 -9.57
N PHE A 280 1.33 11.32 -8.85
CA PHE A 280 0.09 10.85 -9.44
C PHE A 280 -1.12 11.47 -8.73
N MET A 281 -1.85 12.32 -9.43
CA MET A 281 -3.14 12.84 -8.95
C MET A 281 -4.26 11.89 -9.35
N LYS A 282 -4.86 11.19 -8.39
CA LYS A 282 -5.88 10.18 -8.67
C LYS A 282 -7.26 10.79 -8.87
N GLN A 283 -7.73 11.59 -7.93
CA GLN A 283 -9.07 12.16 -7.96
C GLN A 283 -9.22 13.36 -7.05
N MET A 284 -10.19 14.20 -7.35
CA MET A 284 -10.66 15.25 -6.47
C MET A 284 -11.48 14.69 -5.31
N GLN A 285 -11.80 15.51 -4.33
CA GLN A 285 -12.72 15.17 -3.23
C GLN A 285 -14.18 15.40 -3.64
N GLY A 286 -15.12 14.61 -3.11
CA GLY A 286 -16.54 14.86 -3.36
C GLY A 286 -17.48 13.76 -2.89
N VAL A 287 -18.71 14.15 -2.52
CA VAL A 287 -19.71 13.24 -1.96
C VAL A 287 -20.31 12.33 -3.03
N ARG A 288 -20.47 12.82 -4.26
CA ARG A 288 -20.97 12.05 -5.40
C ARG A 288 -20.00 12.11 -6.55
N LYS A 289 -19.68 10.96 -7.14
CA LYS A 289 -18.70 10.87 -8.24
C LYS A 289 -19.08 11.77 -9.43
N ALA A 290 -20.37 11.90 -9.73
CA ALA A 290 -20.87 12.75 -10.81
C ALA A 290 -20.75 14.26 -10.52
N GLU A 291 -20.58 14.64 -9.28
CA GLU A 291 -20.47 16.03 -8.81
C GLU A 291 -19.03 16.38 -8.38
N MET A 292 -18.09 15.42 -8.51
CA MET A 292 -16.69 15.69 -8.19
C MET A 292 -16.13 16.70 -9.19
N PRO A 293 -15.39 17.71 -8.73
CA PRO A 293 -14.69 18.62 -9.62
C PRO A 293 -13.78 17.85 -10.59
N VAL A 294 -13.64 18.37 -11.80
CA VAL A 294 -12.60 17.92 -12.72
C VAL A 294 -11.24 18.23 -12.09
N ILE A 295 -10.28 17.34 -12.26
CA ILE A 295 -8.91 17.62 -11.84
C ILE A 295 -8.41 18.83 -12.64
N PRO A 296 -7.93 19.90 -12.00
CA PRO A 296 -7.33 21.04 -12.70
C PRO A 296 -6.18 20.60 -13.63
N ASP A 297 -6.00 21.27 -14.75
CA ASP A 297 -5.00 20.90 -15.77
C ASP A 297 -3.59 20.84 -15.17
N ASP A 298 -3.25 21.76 -14.26
CA ASP A 298 -1.96 21.80 -13.57
C ASP A 298 -1.76 20.63 -12.58
N LEU A 299 -2.81 19.95 -12.20
CA LEU A 299 -2.79 18.74 -11.34
C LEU A 299 -3.03 17.45 -12.13
N MET A 300 -3.36 17.50 -13.43
CA MET A 300 -3.60 16.30 -14.24
C MET A 300 -2.28 15.59 -14.58
N ILE A 301 -1.63 15.08 -13.55
CA ILE A 301 -0.34 14.37 -13.61
C ILE A 301 -0.57 12.89 -13.28
N ARG A 302 -0.03 11.99 -14.10
CA ARG A 302 -0.22 10.54 -14.06
C ARG A 302 1.12 9.80 -14.17
N GLU A 303 2.12 10.25 -13.41
CA GLU A 303 3.45 9.65 -13.42
C GLU A 303 3.52 8.42 -12.51
N ALA A 304 4.37 7.47 -12.86
CA ALA A 304 4.70 6.30 -12.05
C ALA A 304 6.21 6.03 -12.16
N PRO A 305 6.81 5.34 -11.18
CA PRO A 305 8.17 4.85 -11.31
C PRO A 305 8.30 3.94 -12.54
N HIS A 306 9.42 3.99 -13.22
CA HIS A 306 9.73 2.98 -14.24
C HIS A 306 9.91 1.63 -13.54
N ALA A 307 9.27 0.59 -14.08
CA ALA A 307 9.58 -0.77 -13.67
C ALA A 307 11.05 -1.05 -14.00
N ALA A 308 11.79 -1.55 -13.02
CA ALA A 308 13.19 -1.92 -13.20
C ALA A 308 13.34 -3.12 -14.16
#